data_acd7787931e31bc590887c6312ff88a6
#
_entry.id   acd7787931e31bc590887c6312ff88a6
#
_cell.length_a   1.000
_cell.length_b   1.000
_cell.length_c   1.000
_cell.angle_alpha   90.00
_cell.angle_beta   90.00
_cell.angle_gamma   90.00
#
_symmetry.space_group_name_H-M   'P 1'
#
loop_
_entity.id
_entity.type
_entity.pdbx_description
1 polymer ?
#
loop_
_entity_poly.entity_id
_entity_poly.type
_entity_poly.pdbx_seq_one_letter_code
_entity_poly.pdbx_strand_id
1 'polypeptide(L)'
;SRLKIATEYELGEAFFVPKGKEAMQELLGKCVAVQNKDGSIIVPLDEYGFKVPLLVQKSNGAALYATSDLATILYREDHWKPDKVIYAAGAEQQFYFSQLFALAKKLGIQTELVHLWFGMIDQLNDDGVREKMSSRKGVILMEALLNKAEAKAREIVADRDISEDDVKKIALGAVKFSDFTADRRTNILFDWDSIFALTGFSGPYIQYAAVRVNKILRDNGIQEEVSIGDYSYDDEKAVIVKLLDYPDVVRLAARDIEPHKVATYLYELAREMNRYYETTRVSDAVAQEKAARIQLLEKISHVFTHGLSLLGIEIPSQM
;
A
#
# COMPACT_ATOMS: atom_id res chain seq x y z
N SER A 1 -16.05 3.82 5.33
CA SER A 1 -15.67 3.06 4.12
C SER A 1 -15.41 1.59 4.46
N ARG A 2 -15.89 0.62 3.63
CA ARG A 2 -15.60 -0.83 3.80
C ARG A 2 -14.10 -1.12 3.69
N LEU A 3 -13.36 -0.32 2.92
CA LEU A 3 -11.91 -0.45 2.76
C LEU A 3 -11.12 0.05 3.98
N LYS A 4 -11.79 0.66 4.98
CA LYS A 4 -11.15 1.26 6.15
C LYS A 4 -10.09 2.30 5.77
N ILE A 5 -10.32 3.02 4.66
CA ILE A 5 -9.51 4.15 4.23
C ILE A 5 -10.20 5.41 4.75
N ALA A 6 -9.44 6.25 5.43
CA ALA A 6 -9.85 7.57 5.86
C ALA A 6 -9.01 8.63 5.13
N THR A 7 -9.67 9.70 4.71
CA THR A 7 -9.04 10.88 4.12
C THR A 7 -9.21 12.04 5.10
N GLU A 8 -8.15 12.82 5.28
CA GLU A 8 -8.21 14.01 6.12
C GLU A 8 -8.87 15.18 5.37
N TYR A 9 -8.62 15.28 4.07
CA TYR A 9 -9.18 16.29 3.20
C TYR A 9 -9.78 15.66 1.94
N GLU A 10 -10.96 16.16 1.53
CA GLU A 10 -11.66 15.76 0.31
C GLU A 10 -11.86 17.01 -0.57
N LEU A 11 -10.81 17.43 -1.27
CA LEU A 11 -10.81 18.59 -2.15
C LEU A 11 -10.86 18.11 -3.61
N GLY A 12 -12.06 18.12 -4.18
CA GLY A 12 -12.29 17.73 -5.58
C GLY A 12 -11.87 18.80 -6.59
N GLU A 13 -11.85 18.44 -7.88
CA GLU A 13 -11.46 19.33 -8.99
C GLU A 13 -12.22 20.66 -8.99
N ALA A 14 -13.51 20.63 -8.68
CA ALA A 14 -14.35 21.83 -8.62
C ALA A 14 -13.84 22.91 -7.65
N PHE A 15 -13.20 22.50 -6.56
CA PHE A 15 -12.56 23.41 -5.59
C PHE A 15 -11.40 24.17 -6.22
N PHE A 16 -10.68 23.55 -7.16
CA PHE A 16 -9.48 24.11 -7.78
C PHE A 16 -9.74 24.91 -9.06
N VAL A 17 -10.94 24.85 -9.66
CA VAL A 17 -11.25 25.57 -10.91
C VAL A 17 -11.01 27.08 -10.81
N PRO A 18 -11.48 27.81 -9.77
CA PRO A 18 -11.18 29.23 -9.63
C PRO A 18 -9.68 29.48 -9.46
N LYS A 19 -9.01 28.69 -8.63
CA LYS A 19 -7.56 28.77 -8.36
C LYS A 19 -6.72 28.47 -9.61
N GLY A 20 -7.20 27.60 -10.49
CA GLY A 20 -6.57 27.33 -11.78
C GLY A 20 -6.52 28.55 -12.68
N LYS A 21 -7.58 29.39 -12.67
CA LYS A 21 -7.58 30.66 -13.42
C LYS A 21 -6.58 31.65 -12.85
N GLU A 22 -6.46 31.73 -11.53
CA GLU A 22 -5.48 32.60 -10.85
C GLU A 22 -4.05 32.13 -11.16
N ALA A 23 -3.78 30.82 -11.05
CA ALA A 23 -2.51 30.22 -11.40
C ALA A 23 -2.11 30.50 -12.86
N MET A 24 -3.07 30.45 -13.79
CA MET A 24 -2.85 30.76 -15.19
C MET A 24 -2.44 32.22 -15.41
N GLN A 25 -3.12 33.15 -14.74
CA GLN A 25 -2.76 34.59 -14.82
C GLN A 25 -1.37 34.83 -14.25
N GLU A 26 -1.01 34.15 -13.19
CA GLU A 26 0.33 34.21 -12.60
C GLU A 26 1.41 33.71 -13.56
N LEU A 27 1.17 32.56 -14.23
CA LEU A 27 2.10 32.03 -15.24
C LEU A 27 2.35 33.01 -16.38
N LEU A 28 1.29 33.65 -16.89
CA LEU A 28 1.40 34.66 -17.95
C LEU A 28 2.09 35.92 -17.45
N GLY A 29 1.73 36.40 -16.27
CA GLY A 29 2.32 37.60 -15.66
C GLY A 29 3.81 37.47 -15.36
N LYS A 30 4.26 36.28 -14.98
CA LYS A 30 5.69 35.96 -14.76
C LYS A 30 6.43 35.57 -16.05
N CYS A 31 5.79 35.62 -17.21
CA CYS A 31 6.36 35.19 -18.49
C CYS A 31 6.85 33.71 -18.48
N VAL A 32 6.27 32.89 -17.63
CA VAL A 32 6.52 31.42 -17.56
C VAL A 32 5.75 30.71 -18.65
N ALA A 33 4.52 31.14 -18.92
CA ALA A 33 3.67 30.62 -20.01
C ALA A 33 3.68 31.61 -21.20
N VAL A 34 3.43 31.04 -22.38
CA VAL A 34 3.35 31.77 -23.65
C VAL A 34 2.02 31.46 -24.33
N GLN A 35 1.33 32.50 -24.80
CA GLN A 35 0.15 32.35 -25.60
C GLN A 35 0.50 32.21 -27.08
N ASN A 36 0.04 31.15 -27.70
CA ASN A 36 0.21 30.94 -29.15
C ASN A 36 -0.79 31.77 -29.97
N LYS A 37 -0.54 31.86 -31.27
CA LYS A 37 -1.39 32.63 -32.21
C LYS A 37 -2.83 32.04 -32.30
N ASP A 38 -2.99 30.78 -32.04
CA ASP A 38 -4.30 30.09 -32.01
C ASP A 38 -5.08 30.28 -30.71
N GLY A 39 -4.49 31.02 -29.74
CA GLY A 39 -5.09 31.25 -28.43
C GLY A 39 -4.76 30.21 -27.37
N SER A 40 -4.11 29.12 -27.71
CA SER A 40 -3.64 28.12 -26.73
C SER A 40 -2.50 28.70 -25.87
N ILE A 41 -2.39 28.20 -24.63
CA ILE A 41 -1.33 28.62 -23.70
C ILE A 41 -0.47 27.40 -23.39
N ILE A 42 0.82 27.57 -23.56
CA ILE A 42 1.84 26.54 -23.33
C ILE A 42 2.91 27.03 -22.36
N VAL A 43 3.58 26.10 -21.70
CA VAL A 43 4.79 26.37 -20.92
C VAL A 43 5.97 25.66 -21.58
N PRO A 44 6.96 26.41 -22.12
CA PRO A 44 8.21 25.83 -22.59
C PRO A 44 9.00 25.24 -21.42
N LEU A 45 9.48 24.01 -21.58
CA LEU A 45 10.24 23.27 -20.58
C LEU A 45 11.55 22.70 -21.15
N ASP A 46 12.10 23.34 -22.20
CA ASP A 46 13.33 22.91 -22.88
C ASP A 46 14.52 22.81 -21.92
N GLU A 47 14.62 23.71 -20.97
CA GLU A 47 15.66 23.75 -19.94
C GLU A 47 15.60 22.52 -18.98
N TYR A 48 14.45 21.84 -18.93
CA TYR A 48 14.23 20.59 -18.20
C TYR A 48 14.28 19.35 -19.10
N GLY A 49 14.69 19.51 -20.38
CA GLY A 49 14.86 18.43 -21.32
C GLY A 49 13.60 18.02 -22.11
N PHE A 50 12.50 18.78 -21.99
CA PHE A 50 11.27 18.48 -22.71
C PHE A 50 11.20 19.24 -24.04
N LYS A 51 11.23 18.51 -25.16
CA LYS A 51 11.07 19.09 -26.50
C LYS A 51 9.62 19.53 -26.80
N VAL A 52 8.65 18.91 -26.12
CA VAL A 52 7.22 19.24 -26.25
C VAL A 52 6.83 20.09 -25.05
N PRO A 53 6.31 21.31 -25.26
CA PRO A 53 5.89 22.16 -24.16
C PRO A 53 4.66 21.59 -23.45
N LEU A 54 4.47 21.91 -22.19
CA LEU A 54 3.28 21.56 -21.46
C LEU A 54 2.11 22.44 -21.90
N LEU A 55 1.06 21.85 -22.43
CA LEU A 55 -0.17 22.55 -22.79
C LEU A 55 -1.01 22.76 -21.52
N VAL A 56 -1.28 24.01 -21.17
CA VAL A 56 -2.04 24.37 -19.94
C VAL A 56 -3.44 24.88 -20.24
N GLN A 57 -3.67 25.45 -21.45
CA GLN A 57 -5.00 25.86 -21.90
C GLN A 57 -5.15 25.59 -23.40
N LYS A 58 -6.33 25.11 -23.81
CA LYS A 58 -6.69 24.89 -25.22
C LYS A 58 -6.96 26.23 -25.92
N SER A 59 -6.91 26.23 -27.27
CA SER A 59 -7.21 27.40 -28.11
C SER A 59 -8.62 27.97 -27.92
N ASN A 60 -9.57 27.13 -27.52
CA ASN A 60 -10.94 27.55 -27.21
C ASN A 60 -11.12 28.08 -25.77
N GLY A 61 -10.02 28.31 -25.03
CA GLY A 61 -10.04 28.79 -23.65
C GLY A 61 -10.35 27.74 -22.58
N ALA A 62 -10.59 26.48 -22.97
CA ALA A 62 -10.86 25.42 -21.99
C ALA A 62 -9.58 25.08 -21.20
N ALA A 63 -9.72 25.05 -19.87
CA ALA A 63 -8.68 24.59 -18.99
C ALA A 63 -8.39 23.08 -19.22
N LEU A 64 -7.16 22.69 -18.96
CA LEU A 64 -6.72 21.30 -18.98
C LEU A 64 -6.40 20.83 -17.55
N TYR A 65 -6.21 19.54 -17.36
CA TYR A 65 -5.79 18.97 -16.06
C TYR A 65 -4.55 19.66 -15.50
N ALA A 66 -3.61 20.07 -16.36
CA ALA A 66 -2.41 20.81 -15.94
C ALA A 66 -2.71 22.10 -15.16
N THR A 67 -3.83 22.75 -15.44
CA THR A 67 -4.22 23.99 -14.76
C THR A 67 -4.75 23.70 -13.35
N SER A 68 -5.62 22.68 -13.20
CA SER A 68 -6.15 22.27 -11.90
C SER A 68 -5.07 21.62 -11.03
N ASP A 69 -4.21 20.80 -11.64
CA ASP A 69 -3.11 20.15 -10.92
C ASP A 69 -2.05 21.13 -10.45
N LEU A 70 -1.72 22.14 -11.27
CA LEU A 70 -0.85 23.24 -10.82
C LEU A 70 -1.48 24.00 -9.65
N ALA A 71 -2.75 24.36 -9.75
CA ALA A 71 -3.46 25.02 -8.65
C ALA A 71 -3.45 24.17 -7.37
N THR A 72 -3.53 22.85 -7.52
CA THR A 72 -3.43 21.91 -6.39
C THR A 72 -2.04 21.93 -5.76
N ILE A 73 -0.96 21.96 -6.57
CA ILE A 73 0.41 22.07 -6.07
C ILE A 73 0.58 23.38 -5.30
N LEU A 74 0.22 24.51 -5.90
CA LEU A 74 0.33 25.83 -5.28
C LEU A 74 -0.47 25.93 -3.97
N TYR A 75 -1.67 25.39 -3.96
CA TYR A 75 -2.51 25.35 -2.75
C TYR A 75 -1.84 24.55 -1.63
N ARG A 76 -1.30 23.39 -1.92
CA ARG A 76 -0.61 22.54 -0.93
C ARG A 76 0.65 23.20 -0.39
N GLU A 77 1.42 23.83 -1.27
CA GLU A 77 2.62 24.59 -0.89
C GLU A 77 2.30 25.74 0.07
N ASP A 78 1.22 26.49 -0.19
CA ASP A 78 0.82 27.62 0.63
C ASP A 78 0.20 27.21 1.97
N HIS A 79 -0.73 26.24 1.94
CA HIS A 79 -1.55 25.89 3.10
C HIS A 79 -0.96 24.79 3.97
N TRP A 80 -0.31 23.78 3.37
CA TRP A 80 0.18 22.60 4.09
C TRP A 80 1.69 22.58 4.27
N LYS A 81 2.43 23.23 3.37
CA LYS A 81 3.90 23.30 3.37
C LYS A 81 4.55 21.91 3.57
N PRO A 82 4.20 20.92 2.76
CA PRO A 82 4.69 19.58 2.93
C PRO A 82 6.14 19.45 2.48
N ASP A 83 6.92 18.59 3.13
CA ASP A 83 8.25 18.21 2.64
C ASP A 83 8.17 17.39 1.35
N LYS A 84 7.13 16.57 1.23
CA LYS A 84 6.92 15.67 0.09
C LYS A 84 5.43 15.51 -0.24
N VAL A 85 5.09 15.51 -1.53
CA VAL A 85 3.77 15.17 -2.06
C VAL A 85 3.86 13.98 -2.98
N ILE A 86 3.07 12.95 -2.72
CA ILE A 86 3.02 11.73 -3.51
C ILE A 86 1.71 11.70 -4.32
N TYR A 87 1.83 11.65 -5.64
CA TYR A 87 0.72 11.55 -6.59
C TYR A 87 0.57 10.09 -7.02
N ALA A 88 -0.44 9.40 -6.49
CA ALA A 88 -0.77 8.03 -6.91
C ALA A 88 -1.62 8.07 -8.19
N ALA A 89 -1.04 7.72 -9.32
CA ALA A 89 -1.71 7.72 -10.62
C ALA A 89 -1.14 6.65 -11.56
N GLY A 90 -1.88 6.31 -12.63
CA GLY A 90 -1.49 5.26 -13.56
C GLY A 90 -0.17 5.54 -14.30
N ALA A 91 0.49 4.46 -14.72
CA ALA A 91 1.79 4.53 -15.42
C ALA A 91 1.74 5.34 -16.71
N GLU A 92 0.61 5.38 -17.40
CA GLU A 92 0.41 6.15 -18.63
C GLU A 92 0.53 7.66 -18.43
N GLN A 93 0.46 8.16 -17.19
CA GLN A 93 0.57 9.57 -16.88
C GLN A 93 2.00 10.03 -16.53
N GLN A 94 3.01 9.15 -16.62
CA GLN A 94 4.40 9.45 -16.23
C GLN A 94 4.96 10.69 -16.96
N PHE A 95 4.77 10.77 -18.27
CA PHE A 95 5.26 11.91 -19.07
C PHE A 95 4.60 13.21 -18.63
N TYR A 96 3.30 13.19 -18.42
CA TYR A 96 2.55 14.35 -17.94
C TYR A 96 3.03 14.83 -16.57
N PHE A 97 3.13 13.93 -15.58
CA PHE A 97 3.62 14.32 -14.26
C PHE A 97 5.05 14.83 -14.26
N SER A 98 5.93 14.27 -15.11
CA SER A 98 7.29 14.79 -15.24
C SER A 98 7.33 16.22 -15.78
N GLN A 99 6.46 16.58 -16.73
CA GLN A 99 6.32 17.97 -17.19
C GLN A 99 5.70 18.87 -16.10
N LEU A 100 4.66 18.41 -15.41
CA LEU A 100 4.02 19.17 -14.32
C LEU A 100 5.00 19.49 -13.19
N PHE A 101 5.84 18.52 -12.81
CA PHE A 101 6.85 18.70 -11.76
C PHE A 101 8.00 19.61 -12.23
N ALA A 102 8.35 19.57 -13.52
CA ALA A 102 9.28 20.54 -14.10
C ALA A 102 8.73 21.98 -14.05
N LEU A 103 7.42 22.15 -14.34
CA LEU A 103 6.75 23.43 -14.17
C LEU A 103 6.77 23.91 -12.72
N ALA A 104 6.45 23.06 -11.76
CA ALA A 104 6.51 23.39 -10.34
C ALA A 104 7.92 23.84 -9.93
N LYS A 105 8.95 23.13 -10.37
CA LYS A 105 10.35 23.50 -10.16
C LYS A 105 10.71 24.85 -10.80
N LYS A 106 10.22 25.13 -12.02
CA LYS A 106 10.38 26.40 -12.71
C LYS A 106 9.75 27.56 -11.94
N LEU A 107 8.68 27.31 -11.19
CA LEU A 107 8.03 28.28 -10.29
C LEU A 107 8.73 28.43 -8.94
N GLY A 108 9.79 27.68 -8.67
CA GLY A 108 10.54 27.75 -7.43
C GLY A 108 10.00 26.90 -6.28
N ILE A 109 9.06 26.02 -6.55
CA ILE A 109 8.53 25.06 -5.55
C ILE A 109 9.66 24.15 -5.09
N GLN A 110 9.85 24.06 -3.78
CA GLN A 110 10.91 23.25 -3.15
C GLN A 110 10.42 21.89 -2.66
N THR A 111 9.11 21.73 -2.47
CA THR A 111 8.49 20.46 -2.07
C THR A 111 8.88 19.34 -3.04
N GLU A 112 9.30 18.21 -2.50
CA GLU A 112 9.57 17.00 -3.29
C GLU A 112 8.27 16.46 -3.87
N LEU A 113 8.12 16.44 -5.19
CA LEU A 113 6.95 15.91 -5.89
C LEU A 113 7.29 14.54 -6.48
N VAL A 114 6.52 13.53 -6.11
CA VAL A 114 6.74 12.13 -6.53
C VAL A 114 5.52 11.59 -7.25
N HIS A 115 5.68 11.07 -8.46
CA HIS A 115 4.66 10.30 -9.15
C HIS A 115 4.78 8.82 -8.73
N LEU A 116 3.86 8.36 -7.90
CA LEU A 116 3.72 6.97 -7.51
C LEU A 116 2.86 6.26 -8.55
N TRP A 117 3.48 5.78 -9.61
CA TRP A 117 2.76 5.02 -10.62
C TRP A 117 2.70 3.52 -10.27
N PHE A 118 1.66 2.86 -10.75
CA PHE A 118 1.39 1.45 -10.50
C PHE A 118 0.98 0.75 -11.79
N GLY A 119 1.23 -0.57 -11.80
CA GLY A 119 0.82 -1.46 -12.88
C GLY A 119 -0.69 -1.66 -12.92
N MET A 120 -1.15 -2.41 -13.90
CA MET A 120 -2.56 -2.71 -14.09
C MET A 120 -2.91 -4.04 -13.43
N ILE A 121 -4.21 -4.21 -13.13
CA ILE A 121 -4.75 -5.49 -12.70
C ILE A 121 -5.24 -6.23 -13.94
N ASP A 122 -4.73 -7.43 -14.14
CA ASP A 122 -5.11 -8.36 -15.20
C ASP A 122 -5.96 -9.48 -14.61
N GLN A 123 -6.78 -10.12 -15.45
CA GLN A 123 -7.57 -11.31 -15.12
C GLN A 123 -7.39 -12.37 -16.20
N LEU A 124 -7.76 -13.61 -15.89
CA LEU A 124 -7.93 -14.63 -16.93
C LEU A 124 -9.34 -14.52 -17.52
N ASN A 125 -9.43 -14.58 -18.83
CA ASN A 125 -10.72 -14.73 -19.53
C ASN A 125 -11.17 -16.22 -19.52
N ASP A 126 -12.33 -16.49 -20.09
CA ASP A 126 -12.91 -17.84 -20.13
C ASP A 126 -12.02 -18.87 -20.88
N ASP A 127 -11.13 -18.40 -21.76
CA ASP A 127 -10.16 -19.22 -22.48
C ASP A 127 -8.83 -19.40 -21.72
N GLY A 128 -8.73 -18.86 -20.49
CA GLY A 128 -7.52 -18.89 -19.69
C GLY A 128 -6.41 -17.93 -20.16
N VAL A 129 -6.73 -17.00 -21.07
CA VAL A 129 -5.78 -16.01 -21.56
C VAL A 129 -5.80 -14.77 -20.65
N ARG A 130 -4.60 -14.32 -20.28
CA ARG A 130 -4.41 -13.11 -19.46
C ARG A 130 -4.84 -11.87 -20.26
N GLU A 131 -5.76 -11.09 -19.67
CA GLU A 131 -6.23 -9.84 -20.25
C GLU A 131 -6.36 -8.74 -19.19
N LYS A 132 -6.20 -7.49 -19.64
CA LYS A 132 -6.37 -6.32 -18.77
C LYS A 132 -7.81 -6.22 -18.29
N MET A 133 -8.02 -6.08 -16.99
CA MET A 133 -9.30 -5.74 -16.41
C MET A 133 -9.71 -4.33 -16.87
N SER A 134 -10.78 -4.21 -17.67
CA SER A 134 -11.18 -2.92 -18.25
C SER A 134 -12.67 -2.70 -18.16
N SER A 135 -13.09 -1.43 -17.98
CA SER A 135 -14.48 -1.02 -17.88
C SER A 135 -15.33 -1.35 -19.14
N ARG A 136 -14.70 -1.57 -20.27
CA ARG A 136 -15.40 -1.86 -21.55
C ARG A 136 -15.89 -3.32 -21.65
N LYS A 137 -15.32 -4.23 -20.85
CA LYS A 137 -15.64 -5.67 -20.83
C LYS A 137 -16.45 -6.13 -19.62
N GLY A 138 -16.99 -5.21 -18.85
CA GLY A 138 -17.71 -5.47 -17.61
C GLY A 138 -16.85 -5.12 -16.39
N VAL A 139 -17.18 -4.03 -15.73
CA VAL A 139 -16.52 -3.62 -14.47
C VAL A 139 -17.08 -4.49 -13.37
N ILE A 140 -16.22 -5.19 -12.65
CA ILE A 140 -16.59 -5.68 -11.32
C ILE A 140 -16.63 -4.45 -10.42
N LEU A 141 -17.83 -4.06 -9.99
CA LEU A 141 -17.97 -2.98 -9.03
C LEU A 141 -17.22 -3.36 -7.74
N MET A 142 -16.56 -2.40 -7.13
CA MET A 142 -15.83 -2.62 -5.86
C MET A 142 -16.69 -3.28 -4.78
N GLU A 143 -17.97 -2.92 -4.73
CA GLU A 143 -18.92 -3.55 -3.82
C GLU A 143 -19.12 -5.04 -4.11
N ALA A 144 -19.28 -5.42 -5.38
CA ALA A 144 -19.43 -6.82 -5.78
C ALA A 144 -18.15 -7.61 -5.52
N LEU A 145 -16.97 -7.00 -5.75
CA LEU A 145 -15.67 -7.61 -5.42
C LEU A 145 -15.57 -7.89 -3.91
N LEU A 146 -15.89 -6.92 -3.06
CA LEU A 146 -15.83 -7.09 -1.61
C LEU A 146 -16.88 -8.09 -1.10
N ASN A 147 -18.08 -8.13 -1.70
CA ASN A 147 -19.09 -9.13 -1.36
C ASN A 147 -18.61 -10.55 -1.70
N LYS A 148 -17.99 -10.73 -2.87
CA LYS A 148 -17.41 -12.01 -3.26
C LYS A 148 -16.23 -12.39 -2.37
N ALA A 149 -15.40 -11.42 -1.97
CA ALA A 149 -14.31 -11.65 -1.03
C ALA A 149 -14.82 -12.14 0.34
N GLU A 150 -15.88 -11.53 0.86
CA GLU A 150 -16.51 -11.99 2.12
C GLU A 150 -17.11 -13.40 1.98
N ALA A 151 -17.75 -13.71 0.84
CA ALA A 151 -18.24 -15.06 0.58
C ALA A 151 -17.10 -16.10 0.57
N LYS A 152 -16.00 -15.81 -0.12
CA LYS A 152 -14.80 -16.66 -0.13
C LYS A 152 -14.18 -16.81 1.26
N ALA A 153 -14.11 -15.74 2.04
CA ALA A 153 -13.62 -15.81 3.42
C ALA A 153 -14.49 -16.75 4.28
N ARG A 154 -15.83 -16.71 4.14
CA ARG A 154 -16.75 -17.62 4.84
C ARG A 154 -16.51 -19.08 4.45
N GLU A 155 -16.25 -19.36 3.16
CA GLU A 155 -15.93 -20.71 2.68
C GLU A 155 -14.69 -21.28 3.40
N ILE A 156 -13.64 -20.47 3.58
CA ILE A 156 -12.38 -20.89 4.22
C ILE A 156 -12.57 -21.23 5.70
N VAL A 157 -13.50 -20.56 6.37
CA VAL A 157 -13.75 -20.71 7.81
C VAL A 157 -15.05 -21.42 8.13
N ALA A 158 -15.69 -22.08 7.14
CA ALA A 158 -17.03 -22.65 7.24
C ALA A 158 -17.22 -23.65 8.41
N ASP A 159 -16.15 -24.36 8.79
CA ASP A 159 -16.18 -25.37 9.87
C ASP A 159 -15.90 -24.76 11.26
N ARG A 160 -15.84 -23.43 11.38
CA ARG A 160 -15.48 -22.72 12.61
C ARG A 160 -16.54 -21.70 13.00
N ASP A 161 -16.75 -21.52 14.28
CA ASP A 161 -17.60 -20.45 14.82
C ASP A 161 -16.80 -19.14 14.84
N ILE A 162 -16.86 -18.40 13.73
CA ILE A 162 -16.10 -17.16 13.51
C ILE A 162 -17.07 -16.00 13.34
N SER A 163 -16.74 -14.87 13.96
CA SER A 163 -17.56 -13.66 13.89
C SER A 163 -17.58 -13.05 12.47
N GLU A 164 -18.68 -12.40 12.11
CA GLU A 164 -18.79 -11.66 10.86
C GLU A 164 -17.72 -10.54 10.72
N ASP A 165 -17.26 -9.99 11.84
CA ASP A 165 -16.16 -9.02 11.84
C ASP A 165 -14.84 -9.68 11.42
N ASP A 166 -14.54 -10.84 11.92
CA ASP A 166 -13.34 -11.59 11.53
C ASP A 166 -13.41 -12.05 10.07
N VAL A 167 -14.58 -12.47 9.57
CA VAL A 167 -14.78 -12.77 8.14
C VAL A 167 -14.43 -11.54 7.28
N LYS A 168 -14.90 -10.36 7.67
CA LYS A 168 -14.58 -9.11 6.95
C LYS A 168 -13.09 -8.77 7.00
N LYS A 169 -12.42 -9.00 8.14
CA LYS A 169 -10.97 -8.80 8.27
C LYS A 169 -10.19 -9.74 7.36
N ILE A 170 -10.59 -11.01 7.30
CA ILE A 170 -9.96 -12.01 6.41
C ILE A 170 -10.17 -11.59 4.95
N ALA A 171 -11.41 -11.27 4.57
CA ALA A 171 -11.75 -10.88 3.21
C ALA A 171 -10.97 -9.63 2.75
N LEU A 172 -10.97 -8.58 3.58
CA LEU A 172 -10.27 -7.35 3.28
C LEU A 172 -8.75 -7.53 3.29
N GLY A 173 -8.23 -8.35 4.22
CA GLY A 173 -6.83 -8.70 4.29
C GLY A 173 -6.34 -9.42 3.04
N ALA A 174 -7.12 -10.39 2.53
CA ALA A 174 -6.83 -11.10 1.29
C ALA A 174 -6.75 -10.15 0.09
N VAL A 175 -7.76 -9.29 -0.10
CA VAL A 175 -7.82 -8.33 -1.21
C VAL A 175 -6.70 -7.31 -1.13
N LYS A 176 -6.48 -6.68 0.03
CA LYS A 176 -5.41 -5.69 0.17
C LYS A 176 -4.02 -6.29 -0.01
N PHE A 177 -3.80 -7.48 0.56
CA PHE A 177 -2.49 -8.12 0.43
C PHE A 177 -2.17 -8.50 -1.00
N SER A 178 -3.18 -8.83 -1.82
CA SER A 178 -2.95 -9.17 -3.23
C SER A 178 -2.27 -8.04 -4.01
N ASP A 179 -2.52 -6.78 -3.66
CA ASP A 179 -1.87 -5.62 -4.27
C ASP A 179 -0.38 -5.48 -3.88
N PHE A 180 0.04 -6.16 -2.80
CA PHE A 180 1.41 -6.12 -2.28
C PHE A 180 2.21 -7.38 -2.58
N THR A 181 1.70 -8.28 -3.42
CA THR A 181 2.39 -9.53 -3.78
C THR A 181 3.56 -9.31 -4.74
N ALA A 182 3.62 -8.16 -5.40
CA ALA A 182 4.68 -7.78 -6.31
C ALA A 182 5.04 -6.30 -6.16
N ASP A 183 6.15 -5.90 -6.79
CA ASP A 183 6.46 -4.47 -6.96
C ASP A 183 5.29 -3.77 -7.64
N ARG A 184 4.87 -2.61 -7.11
CA ARG A 184 3.73 -1.82 -7.62
C ARG A 184 3.79 -1.52 -9.12
N ARG A 185 4.99 -1.53 -9.69
CA ARG A 185 5.24 -1.30 -11.13
C ARG A 185 4.92 -2.51 -12.00
N THR A 186 4.60 -3.64 -11.41
CA THR A 186 4.29 -4.89 -12.12
C THR A 186 2.78 -5.05 -12.25
N ASN A 187 2.31 -5.54 -13.41
CA ASN A 187 0.91 -5.92 -13.55
C ASN A 187 0.60 -7.15 -12.70
N ILE A 188 -0.47 -7.09 -11.94
CA ILE A 188 -0.90 -8.16 -11.04
C ILE A 188 -1.99 -8.98 -11.73
N LEU A 189 -1.86 -10.30 -11.70
CA LEU A 189 -2.93 -11.21 -12.09
C LEU A 189 -3.86 -11.42 -10.89
N PHE A 190 -5.10 -11.00 -11.02
CA PHE A 190 -6.12 -11.23 -10.00
C PHE A 190 -6.70 -12.63 -10.13
N ASP A 191 -6.36 -13.49 -9.17
CA ASP A 191 -6.84 -14.87 -9.09
C ASP A 191 -7.40 -15.17 -7.70
N TRP A 192 -8.68 -15.50 -7.64
CA TRP A 192 -9.40 -15.72 -6.39
C TRP A 192 -8.82 -16.83 -5.53
N ASP A 193 -8.36 -17.91 -6.14
CA ASP A 193 -7.90 -19.09 -5.40
C ASP A 193 -6.53 -18.81 -4.76
N SER A 194 -5.65 -18.14 -5.49
CA SER A 194 -4.35 -17.69 -4.96
C SER A 194 -4.48 -16.66 -3.85
N ILE A 195 -5.39 -15.68 -4.00
CA ILE A 195 -5.60 -14.58 -3.03
C ILE A 195 -6.10 -15.12 -1.69
N PHE A 196 -6.94 -16.15 -1.71
CA PHE A 196 -7.55 -16.77 -0.54
C PHE A 196 -6.85 -18.05 -0.06
N ALA A 197 -5.73 -18.42 -0.64
CA ALA A 197 -4.98 -19.61 -0.22
C ALA A 197 -4.49 -19.47 1.23
N LEU A 198 -4.63 -20.56 2.02
CA LEU A 198 -4.05 -20.66 3.36
C LEU A 198 -2.58 -21.13 3.34
N THR A 199 -1.98 -21.16 2.16
CA THR A 199 -0.58 -21.52 1.92
C THR A 199 0.00 -20.57 0.88
N GLY A 200 1.31 -20.36 0.89
CA GLY A 200 1.97 -19.48 -0.08
C GLY A 200 1.84 -17.99 0.28
N PHE A 201 2.03 -17.12 -0.71
CA PHE A 201 2.16 -15.68 -0.54
C PHE A 201 0.79 -14.99 -0.59
N SER A 202 0.03 -15.13 0.49
CA SER A 202 -1.34 -14.62 0.61
C SER A 202 -1.59 -13.90 1.94
N GLY A 203 -2.57 -13.00 1.96
CA GLY A 203 -3.00 -12.31 3.19
C GLY A 203 -3.51 -13.28 4.26
N PRO A 204 -4.43 -14.20 3.93
CA PRO A 204 -4.93 -15.20 4.87
C PRO A 204 -3.84 -16.07 5.50
N TYR A 205 -2.81 -16.43 4.76
CA TYR A 205 -1.67 -17.18 5.31
C TYR A 205 -0.97 -16.43 6.43
N ILE A 206 -0.70 -15.14 6.23
CA ILE A 206 -0.02 -14.31 7.23
C ILE A 206 -0.95 -14.01 8.42
N GLN A 207 -2.22 -13.71 8.14
CA GLN A 207 -3.23 -13.53 9.18
C GLN A 207 -3.35 -14.77 10.06
N TYR A 208 -3.37 -15.96 9.45
CA TYR A 208 -3.42 -17.22 10.18
C TYR A 208 -2.19 -17.42 11.08
N ALA A 209 -0.98 -17.13 10.59
CA ALA A 209 0.23 -17.19 11.39
C ALA A 209 0.16 -16.23 12.60
N ALA A 210 -0.31 -15.00 12.39
CA ALA A 210 -0.49 -14.02 13.46
C ALA A 210 -1.54 -14.45 14.49
N VAL A 211 -2.70 -14.96 14.05
CA VAL A 211 -3.75 -15.50 14.94
C VAL A 211 -3.20 -16.65 15.79
N ARG A 212 -2.40 -17.53 15.20
CA ARG A 212 -1.78 -18.66 15.91
C ARG A 212 -0.84 -18.19 17.02
N VAL A 213 0.03 -17.22 16.73
CA VAL A 213 0.91 -16.60 17.74
C VAL A 213 0.08 -15.99 18.87
N ASN A 214 -0.92 -15.18 18.52
CA ASN A 214 -1.79 -14.52 19.49
C ASN A 214 -2.57 -15.52 20.36
N LYS A 215 -2.97 -16.67 19.81
CA LYS A 215 -3.60 -17.75 20.57
C LYS A 215 -2.66 -18.34 21.60
N ILE A 216 -1.42 -18.65 21.21
CA ILE A 216 -0.42 -19.20 22.15
C ILE A 216 -0.19 -18.21 23.32
N LEU A 217 -0.09 -16.92 23.02
CA LEU A 217 0.09 -15.88 24.05
C LEU A 217 -1.12 -15.81 25.00
N ARG A 218 -2.34 -15.87 24.47
CA ARG A 218 -3.55 -15.89 25.30
C ARG A 218 -3.63 -17.13 26.21
N ASP A 219 -3.30 -18.30 25.66
CA ASP A 219 -3.40 -19.57 26.37
C ASP A 219 -2.33 -19.71 27.49
N ASN A 220 -1.21 -19.02 27.38
CA ASN A 220 -0.10 -19.09 28.36
C ASN A 220 0.01 -17.87 29.29
N GLY A 221 -0.76 -16.81 29.05
CA GLY A 221 -0.70 -15.56 29.79
C GLY A 221 0.58 -14.74 29.52
N ILE A 222 0.57 -13.49 29.98
CA ILE A 222 1.77 -12.63 29.95
C ILE A 222 2.69 -13.12 31.06
N GLN A 223 3.93 -13.43 30.73
CA GLN A 223 4.95 -13.77 31.73
C GLN A 223 5.59 -12.48 32.25
N GLU A 224 5.85 -12.41 33.56
CA GLU A 224 6.69 -11.35 34.11
C GLU A 224 8.07 -11.39 33.41
N GLU A 225 8.73 -10.23 33.28
CA GLU A 225 10.09 -10.17 32.73
C GLU A 225 11.01 -11.09 33.53
N VAL A 226 11.23 -12.27 33.02
CA VAL A 226 12.19 -13.22 33.58
C VAL A 226 13.55 -12.86 32.99
N SER A 227 14.54 -12.69 33.86
CA SER A 227 15.94 -12.64 33.40
C SER A 227 16.26 -13.97 32.73
N ILE A 228 16.52 -13.90 31.44
CA ILE A 228 16.67 -15.09 30.58
C ILE A 228 17.99 -15.82 30.86
N GLY A 229 18.92 -15.16 31.59
CA GLY A 229 20.18 -15.77 32.02
C GLY A 229 20.97 -16.39 30.88
N ASP A 230 21.39 -17.64 31.07
CA ASP A 230 22.22 -18.40 30.11
C ASP A 230 21.40 -19.21 29.08
N TYR A 231 20.14 -18.81 28.79
CA TYR A 231 19.34 -19.51 27.79
C TYR A 231 19.96 -19.41 26.39
N SER A 232 20.21 -20.56 25.79
CA SER A 232 20.68 -20.64 24.40
C SER A 232 19.49 -20.61 23.46
N TYR A 233 19.44 -19.62 22.55
CA TYR A 233 18.40 -19.44 21.56
C TYR A 233 18.73 -20.16 20.24
N ASP A 234 19.29 -21.37 20.29
CA ASP A 234 19.75 -22.07 19.09
C ASP A 234 18.59 -22.38 18.11
N ASP A 235 17.46 -22.83 18.67
CA ASP A 235 16.26 -23.14 17.86
C ASP A 235 15.55 -21.87 17.38
N GLU A 236 15.67 -20.76 18.11
CA GLU A 236 15.01 -19.48 17.86
C GLU A 236 15.83 -18.54 16.98
N LYS A 237 17.11 -18.85 16.76
CA LYS A 237 18.08 -17.95 16.10
C LYS A 237 17.59 -17.40 14.76
N ALA A 238 17.00 -18.25 13.92
CA ALA A 238 16.52 -17.84 12.60
C ALA A 238 15.39 -16.78 12.71
N VAL A 239 14.47 -16.98 13.65
CA VAL A 239 13.38 -16.04 13.91
C VAL A 239 13.90 -14.73 14.52
N ILE A 240 14.84 -14.81 15.46
CA ILE A 240 15.46 -13.63 16.08
C ILE A 240 16.17 -12.77 15.04
N VAL A 241 16.99 -13.37 14.18
CA VAL A 241 17.66 -12.65 13.09
C VAL A 241 16.64 -11.97 12.19
N LYS A 242 15.54 -12.67 11.86
CA LYS A 242 14.47 -12.09 11.06
C LYS A 242 13.82 -10.89 11.74
N LEU A 243 13.58 -10.94 13.04
CA LEU A 243 13.03 -9.80 13.80
C LEU A 243 13.96 -8.59 13.81
N LEU A 244 15.29 -8.81 13.86
CA LEU A 244 16.28 -7.72 13.82
C LEU A 244 16.31 -6.98 12.48
N ASP A 245 15.93 -7.64 11.37
CA ASP A 245 15.85 -7.02 10.04
C ASP A 245 14.65 -6.06 9.91
N TYR A 246 13.62 -6.21 10.74
CA TYR A 246 12.34 -5.50 10.57
C TYR A 246 12.45 -3.97 10.48
N PRO A 247 13.19 -3.28 11.37
CA PRO A 247 13.31 -1.83 11.30
C PRO A 247 13.92 -1.34 9.98
N ASP A 248 14.88 -2.09 9.44
CA ASP A 248 15.51 -1.75 8.16
C ASP A 248 14.57 -1.98 6.98
N VAL A 249 13.78 -3.05 7.01
CA VAL A 249 12.75 -3.30 5.98
C VAL A 249 11.73 -2.16 5.93
N VAL A 250 11.23 -1.73 7.09
CA VAL A 250 10.26 -0.61 7.16
C VAL A 250 10.89 0.68 6.62
N ARG A 251 12.14 0.98 7.01
CA ARG A 251 12.87 2.17 6.54
C ARG A 251 13.08 2.15 5.02
N LEU A 252 13.47 1.00 4.48
CA LEU A 252 13.65 0.82 3.03
C LEU A 252 12.33 0.92 2.28
N ALA A 253 11.27 0.29 2.77
CA ALA A 253 9.94 0.37 2.18
C ALA A 253 9.42 1.81 2.14
N ALA A 254 9.62 2.57 3.21
CA ALA A 254 9.22 3.98 3.28
C ALA A 254 10.05 4.86 2.35
N ARG A 255 11.38 4.71 2.33
CA ARG A 255 12.29 5.47 1.46
C ARG A 255 11.94 5.28 -0.01
N ASP A 256 11.74 4.04 -0.42
CA ASP A 256 11.55 3.66 -1.83
C ASP A 256 10.07 3.72 -2.24
N ILE A 257 9.15 3.94 -1.28
CA ILE A 257 7.69 3.90 -1.44
C ILE A 257 7.27 2.54 -2.05
N GLU A 258 7.76 1.47 -1.45
CA GLU A 258 7.61 0.09 -1.91
C GLU A 258 7.03 -0.81 -0.81
N PRO A 259 5.71 -0.73 -0.54
CA PRO A 259 5.07 -1.48 0.55
C PRO A 259 5.18 -3.01 0.39
N HIS A 260 5.37 -3.52 -0.83
CA HIS A 260 5.58 -4.94 -1.08
C HIS A 260 6.79 -5.52 -0.32
N LYS A 261 7.79 -4.70 0.04
CA LYS A 261 8.92 -5.13 0.88
C LYS A 261 8.46 -5.56 2.27
N VAL A 262 7.49 -4.84 2.84
CA VAL A 262 6.88 -5.21 4.13
C VAL A 262 6.07 -6.51 3.97
N ALA A 263 5.29 -6.64 2.90
CA ALA A 263 4.51 -7.85 2.62
C ALA A 263 5.42 -9.09 2.46
N THR A 264 6.50 -8.96 1.71
CA THR A 264 7.50 -10.02 1.53
C THR A 264 8.13 -10.42 2.87
N TYR A 265 8.53 -9.43 3.66
CA TYR A 265 9.10 -9.67 4.97
C TYR A 265 8.13 -10.41 5.91
N LEU A 266 6.87 -9.97 5.98
CA LEU A 266 5.85 -10.62 6.82
C LEU A 266 5.60 -12.08 6.39
N TYR A 267 5.61 -12.36 5.11
CA TYR A 267 5.50 -13.72 4.60
C TYR A 267 6.70 -14.59 5.02
N GLU A 268 7.91 -14.06 4.90
CA GLU A 268 9.11 -14.78 5.32
C GLU A 268 9.12 -15.01 6.84
N LEU A 269 8.71 -14.02 7.63
CA LEU A 269 8.56 -14.17 9.07
C LEU A 269 7.51 -15.24 9.41
N ALA A 270 6.37 -15.27 8.70
CA ALA A 270 5.34 -16.28 8.90
C ALA A 270 5.85 -17.70 8.58
N ARG A 271 6.67 -17.84 7.54
CA ARG A 271 7.32 -19.13 7.21
C ARG A 271 8.28 -19.59 8.30
N GLU A 272 9.16 -18.71 8.77
CA GLU A 272 10.10 -19.04 9.84
C GLU A 272 9.36 -19.36 11.14
N MET A 273 8.29 -18.59 11.48
CA MET A 273 7.46 -18.85 12.64
C MET A 273 6.75 -20.21 12.56
N ASN A 274 6.18 -20.56 11.41
CA ASN A 274 5.53 -21.86 11.23
C ASN A 274 6.53 -23.01 11.36
N ARG A 275 7.73 -22.86 10.78
CA ARG A 275 8.80 -23.87 10.91
C ARG A 275 9.23 -24.03 12.38
N TYR A 276 9.44 -22.93 13.07
CA TYR A 276 9.77 -22.92 14.50
C TYR A 276 8.68 -23.64 15.33
N TYR A 277 7.42 -23.34 15.06
CA TYR A 277 6.31 -23.95 15.77
C TYR A 277 6.18 -25.46 15.56
N GLU A 278 6.53 -25.98 14.38
CA GLU A 278 6.52 -27.41 14.09
C GLU A 278 7.59 -28.18 14.85
N THR A 279 8.73 -27.55 15.12
CA THR A 279 9.87 -28.17 15.79
C THR A 279 9.91 -27.91 17.28
N THR A 280 9.28 -26.85 17.78
CA THR A 280 9.44 -26.34 19.14
C THR A 280 8.08 -26.17 19.82
N ARG A 281 7.82 -26.96 20.87
CA ARG A 281 6.59 -26.84 21.66
C ARG A 281 6.82 -25.93 22.85
N VAL A 282 6.08 -24.83 22.93
CA VAL A 282 6.16 -23.84 24.04
C VAL A 282 5.61 -24.43 25.34
N SER A 283 4.53 -25.25 25.23
CA SER A 283 3.86 -25.83 26.40
C SER A 283 4.72 -26.83 27.18
N ASP A 284 5.62 -27.52 26.50
CA ASP A 284 6.38 -28.65 27.05
C ASP A 284 7.76 -28.22 27.60
N ALA A 285 8.09 -26.92 27.43
CA ALA A 285 9.35 -26.34 27.87
C ALA A 285 9.42 -26.16 29.38
N VAL A 286 10.62 -26.24 29.96
CA VAL A 286 10.87 -25.87 31.37
C VAL A 286 10.60 -24.39 31.57
N ALA A 287 10.31 -23.96 32.80
CA ALA A 287 9.79 -22.62 33.10
C ALA A 287 10.62 -21.47 32.47
N GLN A 288 11.94 -21.55 32.55
CA GLN A 288 12.83 -20.53 31.99
C GLN A 288 12.78 -20.47 30.45
N GLU A 289 12.83 -21.62 29.78
CA GLU A 289 12.67 -21.72 28.34
C GLU A 289 11.30 -21.23 27.89
N LYS A 290 10.26 -21.64 28.61
CA LYS A 290 8.87 -21.21 28.33
C LYS A 290 8.74 -19.70 28.39
N ALA A 291 9.30 -19.06 29.43
CA ALA A 291 9.28 -17.61 29.55
C ALA A 291 10.02 -16.92 28.39
N ALA A 292 11.22 -17.40 28.02
CA ALA A 292 11.98 -16.87 26.90
C ALA A 292 11.22 -17.01 25.55
N ARG A 293 10.60 -18.15 25.31
CA ARG A 293 9.80 -18.41 24.11
C ARG A 293 8.54 -17.54 24.05
N ILE A 294 7.87 -17.32 25.18
CA ILE A 294 6.72 -16.42 25.23
C ILE A 294 7.15 -14.97 24.94
N GLN A 295 8.24 -14.47 25.51
CA GLN A 295 8.76 -13.14 25.21
C GLN A 295 9.12 -13.00 23.72
N LEU A 296 9.71 -14.02 23.10
CA LEU A 296 9.96 -14.02 21.67
C LEU A 296 8.65 -13.95 20.87
N LEU A 297 7.64 -14.73 21.23
CA LEU A 297 6.33 -14.71 20.58
C LEU A 297 5.63 -13.36 20.70
N GLU A 298 5.80 -12.64 21.82
CA GLU A 298 5.30 -11.27 21.97
C GLU A 298 5.96 -10.32 20.96
N LYS A 299 7.27 -10.43 20.74
CA LYS A 299 7.95 -9.61 19.72
C LYS A 299 7.47 -9.96 18.31
N ILE A 300 7.26 -11.24 18.01
CA ILE A 300 6.70 -11.69 16.73
C ILE A 300 5.28 -11.14 16.54
N SER A 301 4.43 -11.21 17.58
CA SER A 301 3.07 -10.65 17.55
C SER A 301 3.07 -9.14 17.29
N HIS A 302 3.96 -8.38 17.93
CA HIS A 302 4.12 -6.95 17.69
C HIS A 302 4.52 -6.66 16.24
N VAL A 303 5.46 -7.42 15.68
CA VAL A 303 5.90 -7.24 14.29
C VAL A 303 4.78 -7.58 13.31
N PHE A 304 4.03 -8.66 13.51
CA PHE A 304 2.86 -8.96 12.68
C PHE A 304 1.80 -7.87 12.77
N THR A 305 1.47 -7.43 13.98
CA THR A 305 0.46 -6.39 14.20
C THR A 305 0.87 -5.08 13.53
N HIS A 306 2.07 -4.61 13.79
CA HIS A 306 2.57 -3.36 13.20
C HIS A 306 2.75 -3.48 11.68
N GLY A 307 3.38 -4.55 11.18
CA GLY A 307 3.63 -4.73 9.76
C GLY A 307 2.34 -4.86 8.93
N LEU A 308 1.35 -5.62 9.42
CA LEU A 308 0.04 -5.70 8.78
C LEU A 308 -0.71 -4.37 8.82
N SER A 309 -0.60 -3.61 9.93
CA SER A 309 -1.21 -2.29 10.02
C SER A 309 -0.64 -1.29 9.02
N LEU A 310 0.67 -1.34 8.71
CA LEU A 310 1.30 -0.54 7.66
C LEU A 310 0.71 -0.83 6.27
N LEU A 311 0.21 -2.05 6.05
CA LEU A 311 -0.49 -2.45 4.83
C LEU A 311 -2.01 -2.20 4.91
N GLY A 312 -2.50 -1.63 6.01
CA GLY A 312 -3.92 -1.42 6.26
C GLY A 312 -4.72 -2.71 6.44
N ILE A 313 -4.07 -3.78 6.93
CA ILE A 313 -4.65 -5.10 7.14
C ILE A 313 -4.79 -5.36 8.65
N GLU A 314 -5.96 -5.80 9.06
CA GLU A 314 -6.23 -6.17 10.46
C GLU A 314 -6.07 -7.67 10.67
N ILE A 315 -5.68 -8.04 11.89
CA ILE A 315 -5.63 -9.44 12.32
C ILE A 315 -6.99 -9.84 12.87
N PRO A 316 -7.63 -10.92 12.37
CA PRO A 316 -8.84 -11.46 12.98
C PRO A 316 -8.55 -12.03 14.38
N SER A 317 -9.57 -12.11 15.22
CA SER A 317 -9.42 -12.70 16.56
C SER A 317 -9.27 -14.23 16.50
N GLN A 318 -9.89 -14.82 15.48
CA GLN A 318 -9.87 -16.26 15.20
C GLN A 318 -9.84 -16.49 13.67
N MET A 319 -9.28 -17.63 13.29
CA MET A 319 -9.24 -18.07 11.89
C MET A 319 -9.11 -19.59 11.76
#